data_72c27d1fbdf2b61166803ee9f69531ba
#
_entry.id   72c27d1fbdf2b61166803ee9f69531ba
#
_cell.length_a   1.000
_cell.length_b   1.000
_cell.length_c   1.000
_cell.angle_alpha   90.00
_cell.angle_beta   90.00
_cell.angle_gamma   90.00
#
_symmetry.space_group_name_H-M   'P 1'
#
loop_
_entity.id
_entity.type
_entity.pdbx_description
1 polymer ?
#
loop_
_entity_poly.entity_id
_entity_poly.type
_entity_poly.pdbx_seq_one_letter_code
_entity_poly.pdbx_strand_id
1 'polypeptide(L)'
;MSLEIIGAESMGVRSLCCLVTLPDRRIVIDPGVSLGYVRHGLLPHPLQVAMGRRVRENILHALENATDVVFSHFHGDHVPLLDANPYQLSIRSLPSRFCELRCWSKSAKDLSPAMGKRFSDLAQLLGSNMRIAEGLSEGPLSFSRAVPHGAIDSGMGTLMMTRIEMDQQVFVHASDIQLLDDATVDQIIDWQANILVAAGPALYLDRLNQTEAERAWDNAVRLAQNIDIVILDHHLMRSAEGAVWLDKLSATVGKKTYCAADFMGQPRQLLEAERLRLYQELPVPDGWHDEYAKGHVDPDEYIDMY
;
A
#
# COMPACT_ATOMS: atom_id res chain seq x y z
N MET A 1 16.67 -14.75 -2.32
CA MET A 1 15.94 -13.54 -1.86
C MET A 1 14.70 -13.36 -2.70
N SER A 2 13.60 -12.84 -2.15
CA SER A 2 12.34 -12.65 -2.89
C SER A 2 11.62 -11.39 -2.41
N LEU A 3 10.85 -10.81 -3.34
CA LEU A 3 9.86 -9.76 -3.09
C LEU A 3 8.48 -10.34 -3.40
N GLU A 4 7.54 -10.17 -2.48
CA GLU A 4 6.13 -10.51 -2.63
C GLU A 4 5.29 -9.29 -2.27
N ILE A 5 4.31 -8.93 -3.12
CA ILE A 5 3.30 -7.93 -2.79
C ILE A 5 2.08 -8.69 -2.28
N ILE A 6 1.78 -8.53 -0.99
CA ILE A 6 0.73 -9.28 -0.29
C ILE A 6 -0.65 -8.67 -0.55
N GLY A 7 -0.72 -7.35 -0.66
CA GLY A 7 -1.96 -6.64 -0.91
C GLY A 7 -1.72 -5.30 -1.58
N ALA A 8 -2.59 -4.98 -2.56
CA ALA A 8 -2.56 -3.72 -3.30
C ALA A 8 -3.93 -3.46 -3.96
N GLU A 9 -4.16 -2.26 -4.48
CA GLU A 9 -5.43 -1.89 -5.12
C GLU A 9 -5.77 -2.76 -6.33
N SER A 10 -4.77 -3.05 -7.17
CA SER A 10 -4.97 -3.97 -8.32
C SER A 10 -5.27 -5.42 -7.93
N MET A 11 -5.14 -5.75 -6.65
CA MET A 11 -5.47 -7.04 -6.04
C MET A 11 -6.79 -6.97 -5.24
N GLY A 12 -7.59 -5.92 -5.45
CA GLY A 12 -8.94 -5.75 -4.91
C GLY A 12 -9.05 -5.07 -3.55
N VAL A 13 -7.96 -4.55 -2.97
CA VAL A 13 -7.95 -3.95 -1.63
C VAL A 13 -7.12 -2.68 -1.56
N ARG A 14 -7.43 -1.77 -0.64
CA ARG A 14 -6.52 -0.68 -0.28
C ARG A 14 -5.41 -1.21 0.62
N SER A 15 -4.23 -1.31 0.07
CA SER A 15 -3.00 -1.73 0.74
C SER A 15 -1.81 -1.46 -0.20
N LEU A 16 -0.61 -1.46 0.32
CA LEU A 16 0.62 -1.61 -0.45
C LEU A 16 1.62 -2.46 0.36
N CYS A 17 1.11 -3.55 0.96
CA CYS A 17 1.88 -4.42 1.83
C CYS A 17 2.84 -5.29 1.04
N CYS A 18 4.13 -5.22 1.38
CA CYS A 18 5.18 -6.03 0.79
C CYS A 18 5.89 -6.91 1.82
N LEU A 19 6.27 -8.12 1.42
CA LEU A 19 7.19 -9.00 2.14
C LEU A 19 8.49 -9.12 1.36
N VAL A 20 9.60 -8.76 2.00
CA VAL A 20 10.95 -8.98 1.47
C VAL A 20 11.63 -10.07 2.29
N THR A 21 12.08 -11.13 1.62
CA THR A 21 12.80 -12.24 2.26
C THR A 21 14.27 -12.19 1.86
N LEU A 22 15.13 -11.97 2.83
CA LEU A 22 16.58 -12.07 2.78
C LEU A 22 17.04 -13.35 3.47
N PRO A 23 18.32 -13.76 3.40
CA PRO A 23 18.80 -14.99 4.03
C PRO A 23 18.53 -15.09 5.53
N ASP A 24 18.63 -13.97 6.25
CA ASP A 24 18.52 -13.85 7.71
C ASP A 24 17.38 -12.93 8.17
N ARG A 25 16.62 -12.32 7.24
CA ARG A 25 15.55 -11.36 7.55
C ARG A 25 14.30 -11.59 6.70
N ARG A 26 13.16 -11.45 7.34
CA ARG A 26 11.84 -11.40 6.71
C ARG A 26 11.17 -10.08 7.12
N ILE A 27 11.09 -9.16 6.18
CA ILE A 27 10.72 -7.76 6.41
C ILE A 27 9.33 -7.54 5.83
N VAL A 28 8.35 -7.24 6.67
CA VAL A 28 7.00 -6.85 6.23
C VAL A 28 6.90 -5.34 6.26
N ILE A 29 6.56 -4.75 5.12
CA ILE A 29 6.44 -3.29 4.96
C ILE A 29 4.96 -2.95 4.83
N ASP A 30 4.51 -1.96 5.59
CA ASP A 30 3.15 -1.43 5.62
C ASP A 30 2.08 -2.55 5.75
N PRO A 31 2.09 -3.34 6.85
CA PRO A 31 1.17 -4.44 7.07
C PRO A 31 -0.24 -3.95 7.44
N GLY A 32 -0.82 -3.12 6.60
CA GLY A 32 -2.18 -2.63 6.73
C GLY A 32 -3.03 -3.00 5.52
N VAL A 33 -4.32 -3.09 5.73
CA VAL A 33 -5.32 -3.24 4.68
C VAL A 33 -6.62 -2.60 5.11
N SER A 34 -7.28 -1.95 4.17
CA SER A 34 -8.63 -1.45 4.34
C SER A 34 -9.43 -1.56 3.05
N LEU A 35 -10.70 -1.19 3.10
CA LEU A 35 -11.55 -1.01 1.93
C LEU A 35 -12.11 0.40 1.97
N GLY A 36 -12.22 1.06 0.82
CA GLY A 36 -12.86 2.36 0.70
C GLY A 36 -14.29 2.29 1.23
N TYR A 37 -14.55 2.92 2.41
CA TYR A 37 -15.79 2.66 3.16
C TYR A 37 -17.05 3.01 2.35
N VAL A 38 -17.18 4.25 1.89
CA VAL A 38 -18.28 4.63 1.00
C VAL A 38 -17.72 5.21 -0.29
N ARG A 39 -18.13 4.64 -1.43
CA ARG A 39 -17.84 5.15 -2.75
C ARG A 39 -19.11 5.06 -3.61
N HIS A 40 -19.47 6.14 -4.29
CA HIS A 40 -20.73 6.24 -5.03
C HIS A 40 -21.99 5.97 -4.16
N GLY A 41 -21.92 6.30 -2.86
CA GLY A 41 -23.00 5.99 -1.92
C GLY A 41 -23.10 4.54 -1.48
N LEU A 42 -22.19 3.66 -1.93
CA LEU A 42 -22.19 2.23 -1.67
C LEU A 42 -21.06 1.84 -0.71
N LEU A 43 -21.33 0.88 0.18
CA LEU A 43 -20.33 0.17 0.99
C LEU A 43 -19.47 -0.76 0.10
N PRO A 44 -18.34 -1.29 0.59
CA PRO A 44 -17.55 -2.28 -0.16
C PRO A 44 -18.43 -3.46 -0.60
N HIS A 45 -18.35 -3.85 -1.87
CA HIS A 45 -19.08 -5.02 -2.34
C HIS A 45 -18.60 -6.30 -1.59
N PRO A 46 -19.45 -7.30 -1.30
CA PRO A 46 -19.05 -8.53 -0.61
C PRO A 46 -17.84 -9.24 -1.25
N LEU A 47 -17.72 -9.25 -2.57
CA LEU A 47 -16.52 -9.73 -3.25
C LEU A 47 -15.25 -8.98 -2.80
N GLN A 48 -15.33 -7.65 -2.70
CA GLN A 48 -14.21 -6.83 -2.19
C GLN A 48 -13.94 -7.15 -0.70
N VAL A 49 -14.99 -7.41 0.09
CA VAL A 49 -14.86 -7.83 1.49
C VAL A 49 -14.15 -9.18 1.61
N ALA A 50 -14.48 -10.15 0.75
CA ALA A 50 -13.81 -11.44 0.69
C ALA A 50 -12.32 -11.30 0.36
N MET A 51 -11.97 -10.50 -0.66
CA MET A 51 -10.57 -10.21 -0.98
C MET A 51 -9.85 -9.52 0.18
N GLY A 52 -10.51 -8.57 0.86
CA GLY A 52 -9.97 -7.92 2.06
C GLY A 52 -9.70 -8.90 3.20
N ARG A 53 -10.55 -9.92 3.39
CA ARG A 53 -10.34 -11.01 4.36
C ARG A 53 -9.10 -11.82 4.00
N ARG A 54 -8.98 -12.28 2.76
CA ARG A 54 -7.81 -13.06 2.29
C ARG A 54 -6.51 -12.29 2.44
N VAL A 55 -6.48 -11.02 2.07
CA VAL A 55 -5.28 -10.19 2.24
C VAL A 55 -4.93 -10.00 3.72
N ARG A 56 -5.92 -9.80 4.62
CA ARG A 56 -5.66 -9.77 6.08
C ARG A 56 -5.01 -11.06 6.58
N GLU A 57 -5.53 -12.21 6.17
CA GLU A 57 -4.99 -13.53 6.54
C GLU A 57 -3.56 -13.71 6.04
N ASN A 58 -3.28 -13.32 4.79
CA ASN A 58 -1.93 -13.37 4.22
C ASN A 58 -0.95 -12.45 4.96
N ILE A 59 -1.37 -11.22 5.32
CA ILE A 59 -0.56 -10.30 6.14
C ILE A 59 -0.25 -10.93 7.51
N LEU A 60 -1.26 -11.48 8.19
CA LEU A 60 -1.08 -12.14 9.48
C LEU A 60 -0.10 -13.31 9.38
N HIS A 61 -0.24 -14.16 8.35
CA HIS A 61 0.67 -15.26 8.09
C HIS A 61 2.11 -14.79 7.81
N ALA A 62 2.29 -13.70 7.05
CA ALA A 62 3.61 -13.11 6.81
C ALA A 62 4.25 -12.61 8.12
N LEU A 63 3.44 -12.00 9.01
CA LEU A 63 3.89 -11.49 10.30
C LEU A 63 4.26 -12.60 11.30
N GLU A 64 3.67 -13.80 11.20
CA GLU A 64 4.04 -14.95 12.04
C GLU A 64 5.52 -15.32 11.91
N ASN A 65 6.10 -15.14 10.74
CA ASN A 65 7.49 -15.51 10.43
C ASN A 65 8.39 -14.30 10.16
N ALA A 66 7.89 -13.08 10.39
CA ALA A 66 8.67 -11.87 10.22
C ALA A 66 9.77 -11.73 11.28
N THR A 67 10.84 -11.04 10.92
CA THR A 67 11.88 -10.56 11.83
C THR A 67 11.78 -9.05 12.04
N ASP A 68 11.22 -8.37 11.06
CA ASP A 68 11.14 -6.92 11.00
C ASP A 68 9.77 -6.48 10.45
N VAL A 69 9.32 -5.33 10.93
CA VAL A 69 8.17 -4.61 10.39
C VAL A 69 8.55 -3.15 10.12
N VAL A 70 8.07 -2.61 9.01
CA VAL A 70 8.30 -1.21 8.62
C VAL A 70 6.97 -0.48 8.51
N PHE A 71 6.88 0.69 9.09
CA PHE A 71 5.77 1.62 8.91
C PHE A 71 6.25 2.89 8.18
N SER A 72 5.88 3.01 6.92
CA SER A 72 6.22 4.17 6.11
C SER A 72 5.48 5.43 6.56
N HIS A 73 4.21 5.28 6.96
CA HIS A 73 3.32 6.30 7.51
C HIS A 73 2.12 5.63 8.22
N PHE A 74 1.14 6.43 8.72
CA PHE A 74 0.08 5.93 9.59
C PHE A 74 -1.32 6.08 9.00
N HIS A 75 -1.51 5.98 7.68
CA HIS A 75 -2.83 5.77 7.10
C HIS A 75 -3.36 4.38 7.45
N GLY A 76 -4.69 4.24 7.54
CA GLY A 76 -5.32 3.03 8.08
C GLY A 76 -5.28 1.81 7.17
N ASP A 77 -4.83 1.98 5.96
CA ASP A 77 -4.56 0.95 4.95
C ASP A 77 -3.07 0.53 4.90
N HIS A 78 -2.22 1.17 5.73
CA HIS A 78 -0.79 0.84 5.84
C HIS A 78 -0.41 0.29 7.22
N VAL A 79 -1.27 0.45 8.23
CA VAL A 79 -0.99 -0.02 9.59
C VAL A 79 -2.17 -0.77 10.20
N PRO A 80 -1.93 -1.73 11.11
CA PRO A 80 -2.97 -2.32 11.93
C PRO A 80 -3.59 -1.27 12.88
N LEU A 81 -4.90 -1.38 13.15
CA LEU A 81 -5.66 -0.38 13.91
C LEU A 81 -6.24 -0.96 15.21
N LEU A 82 -6.19 -0.18 16.29
CA LEU A 82 -6.82 -0.56 17.57
C LEU A 82 -8.35 -0.50 17.49
N ASP A 83 -8.87 0.48 16.76
CA ASP A 83 -10.30 0.75 16.50
C ASP A 83 -10.72 0.33 15.08
N ALA A 84 -10.18 -0.79 14.59
CA ALA A 84 -10.47 -1.33 13.27
C ALA A 84 -11.96 -1.63 13.10
N ASN A 85 -12.53 -1.18 11.99
CA ASN A 85 -13.83 -1.63 11.52
C ASN A 85 -13.71 -3.02 10.85
N PRO A 86 -14.83 -3.71 10.48
CA PRO A 86 -14.78 -5.05 9.90
C PRO A 86 -13.99 -5.19 8.59
N TYR A 87 -13.65 -4.07 7.93
CA TYR A 87 -12.91 -4.04 6.65
C TYR A 87 -11.42 -3.71 6.81
N GLN A 88 -10.93 -3.63 8.03
CA GLN A 88 -9.56 -3.21 8.35
C GLN A 88 -8.82 -4.30 9.13
N LEU A 89 -7.49 -4.25 9.13
CA LEU A 89 -6.69 -5.12 9.97
C LEU A 89 -6.65 -4.58 11.41
N SER A 90 -7.08 -5.43 12.35
CA SER A 90 -7.07 -5.07 13.79
C SER A 90 -5.73 -5.41 14.44
N ILE A 91 -5.24 -4.53 15.31
CA ILE A 91 -4.12 -4.83 16.24
C ILE A 91 -4.43 -6.09 17.08
N ARG A 92 -5.70 -6.34 17.42
CA ARG A 92 -6.10 -7.47 18.25
C ARG A 92 -5.97 -8.83 17.58
N SER A 93 -5.85 -8.88 16.25
CA SER A 93 -5.65 -10.11 15.47
C SER A 93 -4.18 -10.38 15.17
N LEU A 94 -3.26 -9.48 15.54
CA LEU A 94 -1.84 -9.68 15.30
C LEU A 94 -1.29 -10.90 16.07
N PRO A 95 -0.33 -11.65 15.50
CA PRO A 95 0.31 -12.73 16.22
C PRO A 95 1.02 -12.22 17.48
N SER A 96 1.04 -13.00 18.55
CA SER A 96 1.61 -12.60 19.85
C SER A 96 3.07 -12.14 19.75
N ARG A 97 3.85 -12.76 18.88
CA ARG A 97 5.25 -12.38 18.63
C ARG A 97 5.43 -11.04 17.91
N PHE A 98 4.36 -10.42 17.42
CA PHE A 98 4.46 -9.12 16.76
C PHE A 98 5.15 -8.07 17.62
N CYS A 99 4.95 -8.12 18.95
CA CYS A 99 5.60 -7.22 19.89
C CYS A 99 7.14 -7.44 19.99
N GLU A 100 7.65 -8.55 19.48
CA GLU A 100 9.07 -8.91 19.51
C GLU A 100 9.81 -8.48 18.23
N LEU A 101 9.08 -8.08 17.18
CA LEU A 101 9.66 -7.68 15.90
C LEU A 101 10.46 -6.40 16.05
N ARG A 102 11.56 -6.29 15.30
CA ARG A 102 12.24 -5.01 15.11
C ARG A 102 11.33 -4.11 14.27
N CYS A 103 10.92 -3.00 14.82
CA CYS A 103 10.04 -2.07 14.14
C CYS A 103 10.82 -0.82 13.70
N TRP A 104 10.71 -0.52 12.42
CA TRP A 104 11.28 0.64 11.74
C TRP A 104 10.15 1.59 11.37
N SER A 105 10.11 2.75 11.93
CA SER A 105 8.96 3.63 11.86
C SER A 105 9.31 5.04 11.43
N LYS A 106 8.42 5.66 10.65
CA LYS A 106 8.38 7.11 10.49
C LYS A 106 8.17 7.77 11.85
N SER A 107 8.70 8.98 12.01
CA SER A 107 8.52 9.77 13.23
C SER A 107 7.06 10.25 13.40
N ALA A 108 6.73 10.63 14.64
CA ALA A 108 5.45 11.28 14.96
C ALA A 108 5.35 12.74 14.49
N LYS A 109 6.39 13.27 13.86
CA LYS A 109 6.41 14.67 13.41
C LYS A 109 5.39 14.88 12.28
N ASP A 110 4.66 15.99 12.36
CA ASP A 110 3.72 16.46 11.34
C ASP A 110 2.58 15.46 11.02
N LEU A 111 2.17 14.65 12.00
CA LEU A 111 1.04 13.74 11.87
C LEU A 111 -0.29 14.46 12.14
N SER A 112 -1.31 14.10 11.35
CA SER A 112 -2.69 14.47 11.69
C SER A 112 -3.11 13.82 13.02
N PRO A 113 -4.15 14.33 13.72
CA PRO A 113 -4.61 13.73 14.98
C PRO A 113 -4.91 12.24 14.87
N ALA A 114 -5.54 11.79 13.77
CA ALA A 114 -5.83 10.38 13.54
C ALA A 114 -4.58 9.54 13.35
N MET A 115 -3.60 10.02 12.57
CA MET A 115 -2.32 9.34 12.38
C MET A 115 -1.50 9.33 13.68
N GLY A 116 -1.51 10.42 14.45
CA GLY A 116 -0.85 10.51 15.76
C GLY A 116 -1.40 9.51 16.76
N LYS A 117 -2.74 9.28 16.76
CA LYS A 117 -3.36 8.24 17.58
C LYS A 117 -2.85 6.85 17.19
N ARG A 118 -2.84 6.51 15.89
CA ARG A 118 -2.36 5.20 15.39
C ARG A 118 -0.88 4.97 15.70
N PHE A 119 -0.05 6.03 15.55
CA PHE A 119 1.35 5.99 15.99
C PHE A 119 1.44 5.64 17.49
N SER A 120 0.66 6.31 18.34
CA SER A 120 0.68 6.10 19.79
C SER A 120 0.21 4.68 20.17
N ASP A 121 -0.85 4.18 19.53
CA ASP A 121 -1.37 2.83 19.75
C ASP A 121 -0.29 1.77 19.41
N LEU A 122 0.42 1.93 18.28
CA LEU A 122 1.51 1.03 17.87
C LEU A 122 2.75 1.18 18.74
N ALA A 123 3.10 2.40 19.14
CA ALA A 123 4.23 2.65 20.03
C ALA A 123 3.99 2.04 21.42
N GLN A 124 2.75 2.07 21.90
CA GLN A 124 2.39 1.38 23.16
C GLN A 124 2.52 -0.14 23.03
N LEU A 125 2.11 -0.71 21.89
CA LEU A 125 2.18 -2.15 21.62
C LEU A 125 3.62 -2.65 21.49
N LEU A 126 4.46 -1.94 20.74
CA LEU A 126 5.83 -2.37 20.37
C LEU A 126 6.88 -1.91 21.38
N GLY A 127 6.59 -0.92 22.21
CA GLY A 127 7.50 -0.39 23.22
C GLY A 127 8.87 -0.02 22.65
N SER A 128 9.94 -0.53 23.27
CA SER A 128 11.35 -0.27 22.87
C SER A 128 11.73 -0.90 21.53
N ASN A 129 10.93 -1.80 20.97
CA ASN A 129 11.18 -2.40 19.68
C ASN A 129 10.82 -1.47 18.50
N MET A 130 10.04 -0.43 18.76
CA MET A 130 9.71 0.60 17.78
C MET A 130 10.79 1.69 17.73
N ARG A 131 11.52 1.75 16.62
CA ARG A 131 12.62 2.70 16.40
C ARG A 131 12.23 3.69 15.30
N ILE A 132 12.43 4.98 15.56
CA ILE A 132 12.33 6.00 14.52
C ILE A 132 13.49 5.82 13.55
N ALA A 133 13.18 5.60 12.28
CA ALA A 133 14.15 5.18 11.28
C ALA A 133 14.45 6.22 10.19
N GLU A 134 13.76 7.35 10.17
CA GLU A 134 14.00 8.40 9.17
C GLU A 134 15.47 8.80 9.07
N GLY A 135 16.05 8.64 7.88
CA GLY A 135 17.45 8.96 7.59
C GLY A 135 18.47 7.97 8.15
N LEU A 136 18.05 6.86 8.72
CA LEU A 136 18.95 5.81 9.23
C LEU A 136 19.28 4.78 8.15
N SER A 137 20.40 4.07 8.37
CA SER A 137 20.75 2.84 7.66
C SER A 137 21.19 1.79 8.66
N GLU A 138 20.73 0.55 8.51
CA GLU A 138 21.14 -0.58 9.34
C GLU A 138 21.13 -1.89 8.55
N GLY A 139 22.31 -2.46 8.34
CA GLY A 139 22.49 -3.64 7.51
C GLY A 139 22.00 -3.38 6.07
N PRO A 140 21.11 -4.22 5.52
CA PRO A 140 20.60 -4.04 4.16
C PRO A 140 19.54 -2.94 4.04
N LEU A 141 19.07 -2.35 5.14
CA LEU A 141 18.00 -1.35 5.17
C LEU A 141 18.57 0.07 5.18
N SER A 142 17.98 0.94 4.36
CA SER A 142 18.17 2.39 4.44
C SER A 142 16.81 3.07 4.31
N PHE A 143 16.63 4.15 5.06
CA PHE A 143 15.36 4.86 5.12
C PHE A 143 15.55 6.31 4.69
N SER A 144 14.60 6.86 3.93
CA SER A 144 14.61 8.27 3.61
C SER A 144 14.34 9.14 4.85
N ARG A 145 14.69 10.40 4.78
CA ARG A 145 13.98 11.40 5.59
C ARG A 145 12.51 11.45 5.17
N ALA A 146 11.69 12.19 5.91
CA ALA A 146 10.31 12.40 5.54
C ALA A 146 10.21 13.04 4.14
N VAL A 147 9.44 12.41 3.24
CA VAL A 147 9.14 12.92 1.89
C VAL A 147 7.65 13.19 1.76
N PRO A 148 7.19 14.07 0.84
CA PRO A 148 5.77 14.36 0.67
C PRO A 148 4.97 13.13 0.23
N HIS A 149 3.80 12.93 0.85
CA HIS A 149 2.84 11.91 0.43
C HIS A 149 2.16 12.26 -0.91
N GLY A 150 1.92 13.55 -1.15
CA GLY A 150 1.34 14.09 -2.39
C GLY A 150 1.97 15.43 -2.73
N ALA A 151 1.21 16.40 -3.22
CA ALA A 151 1.69 17.77 -3.35
C ALA A 151 2.10 18.32 -1.97
N ILE A 152 3.16 19.11 -1.91
CA ILE A 152 3.78 19.60 -0.66
C ILE A 152 2.76 20.24 0.28
N ASP A 153 1.82 21.01 -0.27
CA ASP A 153 0.81 21.76 0.51
C ASP A 153 -0.56 21.06 0.56
N SER A 154 -0.63 19.77 0.21
CA SER A 154 -1.91 19.03 0.12
C SER A 154 -2.55 18.70 1.47
N GLY A 155 -1.83 18.88 2.59
CA GLY A 155 -2.26 18.47 3.92
C GLY A 155 -2.27 16.95 4.15
N MET A 156 -1.78 16.15 3.21
CA MET A 156 -1.73 14.69 3.32
C MET A 156 -0.58 14.17 4.20
N GLY A 157 0.32 15.06 4.61
CA GLY A 157 1.47 14.72 5.44
C GLY A 157 2.64 14.17 4.64
N THR A 158 3.49 13.45 5.35
CA THR A 158 4.74 12.89 4.82
C THR A 158 4.84 11.40 5.12
N LEU A 159 5.67 10.71 4.38
CA LEU A 159 6.00 9.30 4.57
C LEU A 159 7.52 9.07 4.55
N MET A 160 7.94 7.87 4.91
CA MET A 160 9.33 7.41 4.89
C MET A 160 9.46 6.29 3.85
N MET A 161 10.32 6.46 2.87
CA MET A 161 10.64 5.42 1.90
C MET A 161 11.64 4.43 2.50
N THR A 162 11.58 3.18 2.06
CA THR A 162 12.48 2.09 2.48
C THR A 162 13.26 1.57 1.28
N ARG A 163 14.58 1.57 1.38
CA ARG A 163 15.52 0.94 0.43
C ARG A 163 16.08 -0.32 1.05
N ILE A 164 16.07 -1.42 0.30
CA ILE A 164 16.59 -2.72 0.75
C ILE A 164 17.58 -3.25 -0.27
N GLU A 165 18.78 -3.60 0.19
CA GLU A 165 19.76 -4.32 -0.62
C GLU A 165 19.41 -5.81 -0.64
N MET A 166 19.18 -6.36 -1.83
CA MET A 166 18.78 -7.72 -2.09
C MET A 166 19.82 -8.38 -3.02
N ASP A 167 20.94 -8.87 -2.45
CA ASP A 167 22.04 -9.43 -3.22
C ASP A 167 22.64 -8.39 -4.21
N GLN A 168 22.42 -8.57 -5.50
CA GLN A 168 22.87 -7.62 -6.54
C GLN A 168 21.78 -6.62 -6.99
N GLN A 169 20.67 -6.58 -6.30
CA GLN A 169 19.54 -5.71 -6.62
C GLN A 169 19.18 -4.78 -5.45
N VAL A 170 18.67 -3.62 -5.79
CA VAL A 170 18.13 -2.65 -4.84
C VAL A 170 16.62 -2.58 -5.02
N PHE A 171 15.88 -2.90 -3.99
CA PHE A 171 14.44 -2.69 -3.91
C PHE A 171 14.14 -1.39 -3.16
N VAL A 172 13.24 -0.58 -3.69
CA VAL A 172 12.71 0.61 -3.03
C VAL A 172 11.20 0.49 -2.90
N HIS A 173 10.73 0.52 -1.65
CA HIS A 173 9.32 0.72 -1.33
C HIS A 173 9.11 2.20 -1.04
N ALA A 174 8.54 2.92 -1.99
CA ALA A 174 8.28 4.35 -1.88
C ALA A 174 6.86 4.67 -1.37
N SER A 175 6.11 3.63 -0.98
CA SER A 175 4.77 3.75 -0.37
C SER A 175 3.86 4.69 -1.18
N ASP A 176 3.21 5.63 -0.51
CA ASP A 176 2.15 6.47 -1.07
C ASP A 176 2.62 7.74 -1.76
N ILE A 177 3.87 7.75 -2.31
CA ILE A 177 4.26 8.89 -3.14
C ILE A 177 3.37 8.95 -4.40
N GLN A 178 2.94 10.16 -4.74
CA GLN A 178 2.08 10.41 -5.92
C GLN A 178 2.86 10.91 -7.12
N LEU A 179 4.20 10.86 -7.07
CA LEU A 179 5.12 11.33 -8.12
C LEU A 179 5.04 12.84 -8.39
N LEU A 180 4.64 13.64 -7.39
CA LEU A 180 4.44 15.09 -7.49
C LEU A 180 5.63 15.91 -6.99
N ASP A 181 6.64 15.26 -6.40
CA ASP A 181 7.84 15.88 -5.86
C ASP A 181 9.10 15.38 -6.57
N ASP A 182 9.77 16.26 -7.30
CA ASP A 182 10.93 15.93 -8.11
C ASP A 182 12.12 15.47 -7.24
N ALA A 183 12.29 16.06 -6.04
CA ALA A 183 13.37 15.69 -5.13
C ALA A 183 13.22 14.26 -4.60
N THR A 184 12.00 13.81 -4.36
CA THR A 184 11.70 12.41 -4.00
C THR A 184 12.07 11.45 -5.13
N VAL A 185 11.74 11.81 -6.38
CA VAL A 185 12.08 11.02 -7.56
C VAL A 185 13.60 10.98 -7.77
N ASP A 186 14.29 12.11 -7.63
CA ASP A 186 15.76 12.18 -7.69
C ASP A 186 16.40 11.27 -6.65
N GLN A 187 15.91 11.27 -5.42
CA GLN A 187 16.42 10.38 -4.36
C GLN A 187 16.26 8.90 -4.71
N ILE A 188 15.13 8.49 -5.32
CA ILE A 188 14.91 7.10 -5.73
C ILE A 188 15.91 6.69 -6.82
N ILE A 189 16.18 7.57 -7.78
CA ILE A 189 17.16 7.34 -8.85
C ILE A 189 18.58 7.28 -8.26
N ASP A 190 18.94 8.20 -7.37
CA ASP A 190 20.25 8.24 -6.68
C ASP A 190 20.47 6.99 -5.81
N TRP A 191 19.39 6.38 -5.30
CA TRP A 191 19.46 5.11 -4.59
C TRP A 191 19.70 3.90 -5.49
N GLN A 192 19.77 4.12 -6.82
CA GLN A 192 20.04 3.08 -7.84
C GLN A 192 19.07 1.89 -7.73
N ALA A 193 17.78 2.19 -7.58
CA ALA A 193 16.75 1.18 -7.48
C ALA A 193 16.71 0.31 -8.77
N ASN A 194 16.67 -1.02 -8.60
CA ASN A 194 16.34 -1.96 -9.68
C ASN A 194 14.85 -2.26 -9.71
N ILE A 195 14.22 -2.28 -8.52
CA ILE A 195 12.78 -2.53 -8.35
C ILE A 195 12.19 -1.42 -7.49
N LEU A 196 11.13 -0.79 -7.99
CA LEU A 196 10.38 0.25 -7.28
C LEU A 196 8.94 -0.18 -7.12
N VAL A 197 8.40 -0.01 -5.90
CA VAL A 197 6.97 -0.04 -5.60
C VAL A 197 6.54 1.32 -5.08
N ALA A 198 5.53 1.92 -5.71
CA ALA A 198 4.94 3.19 -5.32
C ALA A 198 3.44 3.25 -5.65
N ALA A 199 2.71 4.13 -4.96
CA ALA A 199 1.26 4.27 -5.16
C ALA A 199 0.89 4.91 -6.52
N GLY A 200 1.74 5.80 -7.05
CA GLY A 200 1.43 6.57 -8.26
C GLY A 200 0.39 7.68 -8.04
N PRO A 201 0.06 8.45 -9.09
CA PRO A 201 -0.84 9.59 -8.98
C PRO A 201 -2.30 9.15 -8.73
N ALA A 202 -3.00 9.95 -7.91
CA ALA A 202 -4.41 9.72 -7.57
C ALA A 202 -5.35 10.35 -8.62
N LEU A 203 -5.40 9.78 -9.84
CA LEU A 203 -6.15 10.32 -10.98
C LEU A 203 -7.66 10.40 -10.76
N TYR A 204 -8.20 9.59 -9.84
CA TYR A 204 -9.62 9.57 -9.46
C TYR A 204 -10.06 10.78 -8.62
N LEU A 205 -9.13 11.68 -8.26
CA LEU A 205 -9.43 12.88 -7.47
C LEU A 205 -9.48 14.11 -8.39
N ASP A 206 -10.59 14.83 -8.37
CA ASP A 206 -10.78 16.07 -9.15
C ASP A 206 -9.81 17.21 -8.78
N ARG A 207 -9.08 17.06 -7.67
CA ARG A 207 -8.10 18.03 -7.16
C ARG A 207 -6.73 18.00 -7.85
N LEU A 208 -6.43 16.95 -8.62
CA LEU A 208 -5.19 16.88 -9.38
C LEU A 208 -5.30 17.81 -10.58
N ASN A 209 -4.61 18.95 -10.51
CA ASN A 209 -4.64 19.92 -11.61
C ASN A 209 -3.74 19.45 -12.78
N GLN A 210 -3.86 20.13 -13.93
CA GLN A 210 -3.13 19.74 -15.14
C GLN A 210 -1.61 19.74 -14.94
N THR A 211 -1.05 20.73 -14.25
CA THR A 211 0.40 20.84 -14.00
C THR A 211 0.90 19.68 -13.11
N GLU A 212 0.11 19.31 -12.11
CA GLU A 212 0.41 18.15 -11.26
C GLU A 212 0.32 16.85 -12.05
N ALA A 213 -0.68 16.68 -12.90
CA ALA A 213 -0.82 15.50 -13.75
C ALA A 213 0.34 15.37 -14.74
N GLU A 214 0.77 16.47 -15.36
CA GLU A 214 1.96 16.51 -16.24
C GLU A 214 3.25 16.16 -15.46
N ARG A 215 3.43 16.75 -14.27
CA ARG A 215 4.58 16.43 -13.40
C ARG A 215 4.61 14.96 -12.99
N ALA A 216 3.48 14.39 -12.58
CA ALA A 216 3.40 12.98 -12.24
C ALA A 216 3.77 12.08 -13.43
N TRP A 217 3.34 12.48 -14.64
CA TRP A 217 3.69 11.78 -15.87
C TRP A 217 5.18 11.84 -16.16
N ASP A 218 5.77 13.03 -16.14
CA ASP A 218 7.20 13.22 -16.42
C ASP A 218 8.07 12.46 -15.41
N ASN A 219 7.70 12.49 -14.13
CA ASN A 219 8.37 11.75 -13.08
C ASN A 219 8.22 10.23 -13.24
N ALA A 220 7.05 9.74 -13.66
CA ALA A 220 6.87 8.32 -13.97
C ALA A 220 7.75 7.87 -15.16
N VAL A 221 7.84 8.69 -16.20
CA VAL A 221 8.73 8.43 -17.36
C VAL A 221 10.18 8.40 -16.91
N ARG A 222 10.64 9.37 -16.08
CA ARG A 222 12.00 9.40 -15.53
C ARG A 222 12.32 8.14 -14.72
N LEU A 223 11.43 7.74 -13.82
CA LEU A 223 11.60 6.50 -13.04
C LEU A 223 11.65 5.29 -13.94
N ALA A 224 10.73 5.17 -14.90
CA ALA A 224 10.68 4.04 -15.80
C ALA A 224 11.90 3.97 -16.76
N GLN A 225 12.55 5.07 -17.08
CA GLN A 225 13.77 5.09 -17.88
C GLN A 225 15.02 4.67 -17.08
N ASN A 226 15.03 4.88 -15.76
CA ASN A 226 16.19 4.66 -14.91
C ASN A 226 16.12 3.37 -14.06
N ILE A 227 14.94 2.76 -13.91
CA ILE A 227 14.69 1.62 -13.02
C ILE A 227 14.20 0.43 -13.83
N ASP A 228 14.74 -0.77 -13.62
CA ASP A 228 14.41 -1.96 -14.41
C ASP A 228 12.95 -2.37 -14.28
N ILE A 229 12.42 -2.42 -13.07
CA ILE A 229 11.05 -2.83 -12.72
C ILE A 229 10.38 -1.72 -11.93
N VAL A 230 9.39 -1.06 -12.53
CA VAL A 230 8.56 -0.03 -11.88
C VAL A 230 7.16 -0.57 -11.69
N ILE A 231 6.70 -0.58 -10.43
CA ILE A 231 5.38 -1.03 -10.01
C ILE A 231 4.64 0.18 -9.42
N LEU A 232 3.58 0.61 -10.10
CA LEU A 232 2.70 1.70 -9.66
C LEU A 232 1.31 1.13 -9.41
N ASP A 233 0.79 1.31 -8.16
CA ASP A 233 -0.46 0.65 -7.80
C ASP A 233 -1.39 1.55 -7.00
N HIS A 234 -1.54 1.29 -5.78
CA HIS A 234 -2.42 1.78 -4.71
C HIS A 234 -3.32 2.99 -5.07
N HIS A 235 -2.75 4.18 -5.31
CA HIS A 235 -3.55 5.33 -5.74
C HIS A 235 -3.89 5.29 -7.23
N LEU A 236 -2.95 4.88 -8.06
CA LEU A 236 -3.15 4.85 -9.51
C LEU A 236 -4.26 3.87 -9.91
N MET A 237 -4.23 2.66 -9.33
CA MET A 237 -5.15 1.57 -9.70
C MET A 237 -6.54 1.69 -9.06
N ARG A 238 -6.83 2.79 -8.35
CA ARG A 238 -8.15 3.07 -7.73
C ARG A 238 -9.20 3.56 -8.73
N SER A 239 -8.83 3.64 -10.01
CA SER A 239 -9.75 3.95 -11.12
C SER A 239 -9.35 3.22 -12.41
N ALA A 240 -10.31 3.01 -13.30
CA ALA A 240 -10.04 2.43 -14.61
C ALA A 240 -9.09 3.29 -15.46
N GLU A 241 -9.15 4.61 -15.30
CA GLU A 241 -8.24 5.58 -15.94
C GLU A 241 -6.77 5.32 -15.55
N GLY A 242 -6.53 4.92 -14.29
CA GLY A 242 -5.19 4.58 -13.81
C GLY A 242 -4.60 3.37 -14.53
N ALA A 243 -5.41 2.36 -14.82
CA ALA A 243 -4.96 1.21 -15.60
C ALA A 243 -4.57 1.61 -17.03
N VAL A 244 -5.39 2.42 -17.69
CA VAL A 244 -5.10 2.96 -19.03
C VAL A 244 -3.85 3.83 -19.01
N TRP A 245 -3.67 4.65 -17.97
CA TRP A 245 -2.50 5.50 -17.79
C TRP A 245 -1.21 4.66 -17.64
N LEU A 246 -1.26 3.57 -16.88
CA LEU A 246 -0.12 2.66 -16.70
C LEU A 246 0.27 1.96 -18.00
N ASP A 247 -0.71 1.51 -18.76
CA ASP A 247 -0.49 0.88 -20.06
C ASP A 247 0.10 1.89 -21.08
N LYS A 248 -0.36 3.16 -21.05
CA LYS A 248 0.21 4.26 -21.83
C LYS A 248 1.66 4.55 -21.43
N LEU A 249 1.99 4.53 -20.13
CA LEU A 249 3.37 4.70 -19.67
C LEU A 249 4.27 3.60 -20.24
N SER A 250 3.85 2.33 -20.17
CA SER A 250 4.57 1.20 -20.75
C SER A 250 4.85 1.40 -22.24
N ALA A 251 3.85 1.82 -23.01
CA ALA A 251 3.98 2.09 -24.44
C ALA A 251 4.95 3.27 -24.72
N THR A 252 4.90 4.33 -23.90
CA THR A 252 5.73 5.52 -24.06
C THR A 252 7.21 5.24 -23.81
N VAL A 253 7.51 4.43 -22.78
CA VAL A 253 8.93 4.13 -22.43
C VAL A 253 9.48 2.90 -23.16
N GLY A 254 8.66 2.18 -23.92
CA GLY A 254 9.07 1.00 -24.70
C GLY A 254 9.42 -0.22 -23.84
N LYS A 255 8.99 -0.25 -22.57
CA LYS A 255 9.15 -1.40 -21.67
C LYS A 255 7.94 -1.52 -20.75
N LYS A 256 7.68 -2.74 -20.26
CA LYS A 256 6.57 -2.97 -19.34
C LYS A 256 6.78 -2.27 -18.00
N THR A 257 5.82 -1.48 -17.59
CA THR A 257 5.58 -1.04 -16.21
C THR A 257 4.43 -1.86 -15.65
N TYR A 258 4.38 -2.04 -14.35
CA TYR A 258 3.52 -3.02 -13.71
C TYR A 258 2.58 -2.34 -12.71
N CYS A 259 1.37 -2.90 -12.51
CA CYS A 259 0.73 -2.83 -11.20
C CYS A 259 1.15 -4.06 -10.36
N ALA A 260 0.70 -4.12 -9.11
CA ALA A 260 1.06 -5.21 -8.21
C ALA A 260 0.56 -6.56 -8.74
N ALA A 261 -0.70 -6.64 -9.21
CA ALA A 261 -1.24 -7.85 -9.80
C ALA A 261 -0.43 -8.33 -11.00
N ASP A 262 -0.04 -7.43 -11.93
CA ASP A 262 0.80 -7.77 -13.07
C ASP A 262 2.16 -8.34 -12.64
N PHE A 263 2.80 -7.72 -11.63
CA PHE A 263 4.09 -8.17 -11.11
C PHE A 263 3.98 -9.56 -10.45
N MET A 264 2.88 -9.80 -9.73
CA MET A 264 2.59 -11.08 -9.09
C MET A 264 2.04 -12.15 -10.06
N GLY A 265 1.86 -11.83 -11.36
CA GLY A 265 1.33 -12.76 -12.36
C GLY A 265 -0.15 -13.10 -12.15
N GLN A 266 -0.92 -12.19 -11.56
CA GLN A 266 -2.34 -12.33 -11.26
C GLN A 266 -3.19 -11.41 -12.15
N PRO A 267 -4.47 -11.71 -12.38
CA PRO A 267 -5.37 -10.77 -13.04
C PRO A 267 -5.59 -9.52 -12.20
N ARG A 268 -5.71 -8.37 -12.86
CA ARG A 268 -6.06 -7.09 -12.21
C ARG A 268 -7.51 -7.17 -11.70
N GLN A 269 -7.72 -6.85 -10.44
CA GLN A 269 -9.03 -6.81 -9.77
C GLN A 269 -9.26 -5.40 -9.22
N LEU A 270 -9.81 -4.50 -10.03
CA LEU A 270 -10.04 -3.10 -9.66
C LEU A 270 -11.40 -2.94 -8.95
N LEU A 271 -11.62 -3.73 -7.89
CA LEU A 271 -12.94 -3.91 -7.26
C LEU A 271 -13.51 -2.60 -6.68
N GLU A 272 -12.68 -1.68 -6.21
CA GLU A 272 -13.15 -0.37 -5.77
C GLU A 272 -13.60 0.52 -6.94
N ALA A 273 -12.86 0.53 -8.04
CA ALA A 273 -13.23 1.25 -9.25
C ALA A 273 -14.53 0.71 -9.86
N GLU A 274 -14.71 -0.60 -9.79
CA GLU A 274 -15.85 -1.32 -10.38
C GLU A 274 -17.04 -1.48 -9.45
N ARG A 275 -17.05 -0.86 -8.27
CA ARG A 275 -18.07 -1.08 -7.23
C ARG A 275 -19.50 -0.90 -7.74
N LEU A 276 -19.78 0.13 -8.53
CA LEU A 276 -21.11 0.34 -9.12
C LEU A 276 -21.54 -0.82 -10.01
N ARG A 277 -20.64 -1.31 -10.88
CA ARG A 277 -20.89 -2.44 -11.76
C ARG A 277 -21.15 -3.73 -10.95
N LEU A 278 -20.34 -3.96 -9.94
CA LEU A 278 -20.48 -5.15 -9.08
C LEU A 278 -21.86 -5.19 -8.40
N TYR A 279 -22.33 -4.07 -7.85
CA TYR A 279 -23.68 -4.02 -7.25
C TYR A 279 -24.80 -4.20 -8.26
N GLN A 280 -24.59 -3.89 -9.54
CA GLN A 280 -25.57 -4.11 -10.62
C GLN A 280 -25.59 -5.56 -11.08
N GLU A 281 -24.41 -6.19 -11.23
CA GLU A 281 -24.27 -7.57 -11.74
C GLU A 281 -24.48 -8.63 -10.66
N LEU A 282 -24.08 -8.34 -9.43
CA LEU A 282 -24.17 -9.19 -8.25
C LEU A 282 -24.84 -8.43 -7.11
N PRO A 283 -26.16 -8.32 -7.10
CA PRO A 283 -26.91 -7.57 -6.09
C PRO A 283 -26.64 -8.06 -4.66
N VAL A 284 -26.51 -7.11 -3.73
CA VAL A 284 -26.25 -7.38 -2.32
C VAL A 284 -27.54 -7.23 -1.53
N PRO A 285 -27.95 -8.24 -0.72
CA PRO A 285 -29.13 -8.14 0.13
C PRO A 285 -29.07 -6.99 1.13
N ASP A 286 -30.21 -6.38 1.41
CA ASP A 286 -30.33 -5.38 2.46
C ASP A 286 -29.84 -5.93 3.80
N GLY A 287 -29.08 -5.12 4.57
CA GLY A 287 -28.54 -5.53 5.86
C GLY A 287 -27.33 -6.47 5.82
N TRP A 288 -26.85 -6.87 4.63
CA TRP A 288 -25.74 -7.79 4.52
C TRP A 288 -24.50 -7.36 5.32
N HIS A 289 -24.18 -6.08 5.31
CA HIS A 289 -23.00 -5.54 6.03
C HIS A 289 -23.14 -5.62 7.55
N ASP A 290 -24.36 -5.46 8.07
CA ASP A 290 -24.65 -5.61 9.50
C ASP A 290 -24.51 -7.08 9.92
N GLU A 291 -24.95 -8.01 9.06
CA GLU A 291 -24.80 -9.45 9.30
C GLU A 291 -23.32 -9.88 9.16
N TYR A 292 -22.57 -9.31 8.22
CA TYR A 292 -21.12 -9.53 8.12
C TYR A 292 -20.38 -9.07 9.37
N ALA A 293 -20.70 -7.88 9.88
CA ALA A 293 -20.08 -7.36 11.11
C ALA A 293 -20.35 -8.23 12.35
N LYS A 294 -21.46 -8.99 12.35
CA LYS A 294 -21.80 -9.97 13.40
C LYS A 294 -21.21 -11.37 13.15
N GLY A 295 -20.61 -11.61 11.99
CA GLY A 295 -20.07 -12.90 11.59
C GLY A 295 -21.13 -13.92 11.14
N HIS A 296 -22.29 -13.46 10.68
CA HIS A 296 -23.43 -14.32 10.29
C HIS A 296 -23.46 -14.66 8.79
N VAL A 297 -22.68 -13.97 7.97
CA VAL A 297 -22.58 -14.23 6.51
C VAL A 297 -21.12 -14.40 6.09
N ASP A 298 -20.91 -15.24 5.10
CA ASP A 298 -19.59 -15.51 4.53
C ASP A 298 -19.42 -14.73 3.21
N PRO A 299 -18.47 -13.79 3.13
CA PRO A 299 -18.24 -13.04 1.91
C PRO A 299 -17.62 -13.90 0.79
N ASP A 300 -17.03 -15.07 1.08
CA ASP A 300 -16.42 -15.95 0.06
C ASP A 300 -17.44 -16.54 -0.91
N GLU A 301 -18.73 -16.60 -0.54
CA GLU A 301 -19.81 -16.98 -1.46
C GLU A 301 -19.82 -16.14 -2.75
N TYR A 302 -19.38 -14.87 -2.66
CA TYR A 302 -19.31 -13.96 -3.81
C TYR A 302 -18.10 -14.19 -4.71
N ILE A 303 -17.08 -14.92 -4.25
CA ILE A 303 -15.92 -15.27 -5.09
C ILE A 303 -16.33 -16.33 -6.11
N ASP A 304 -17.15 -17.29 -5.70
CA ASP A 304 -17.60 -18.38 -6.57
C ASP A 304 -18.63 -17.90 -7.61
N MET A 305 -19.21 -16.71 -7.40
CA MET A 305 -20.18 -16.09 -8.31
C MET A 305 -19.54 -15.16 -9.35
N TYR A 306 -18.30 -14.70 -9.11
CA TYR A 306 -17.57 -13.75 -9.96
C TYR A 306 -16.60 -14.46 -10.89
#